data_f7fe2d36e6dfe7785a9918e30242e2ea
#
_entry.id   f7fe2d36e6dfe7785a9918e30242e2ea
#
_cell.length_a   1.000
_cell.length_b   1.000
_cell.length_c   1.000
_cell.angle_alpha   90.00
_cell.angle_beta   90.00
_cell.angle_gamma   90.00
#
_symmetry.space_group_name_H-M   'P 1'
#
loop_
_entity.id
_entity.type
_entity.pdbx_description
1 polymer ?
#
loop_
_entity_poly.entity_id
_entity_poly.type
_entity_poly.pdbx_seq_one_letter_code
_entity_poly.pdbx_strand_id
1 'polypeptide(L)'
;MKPELIIMLTNNDITVSNAMEVFESCKDLPAQRWGFKDVGLSKEEMIQLNKAMKEAGKTTYLEVVTYTEEGCVEGAKLAGECGFDFLTGTVYYPSINAVLKQYGLKYFPFPGKVGGSPVALTGTIEEIVADAERLIEAGADGVDLTAYRYTDGDPLELARAVGEKVGMDKLTIAGSVGNEARMDEMKKLGCHAYTMGSALFNSNFVKDGTFRENLEYVLN
;
A
#
# COMPACT_ATOMS: atom_id res chain seq x y z
N MET A 1 11.90 0.89 14.79
CA MET A 1 10.51 0.36 14.93
C MET A 1 10.42 -0.93 14.12
N LYS A 2 9.65 -1.95 14.52
CA LYS A 2 9.41 -3.12 13.64
C LYS A 2 8.39 -2.68 12.58
N PRO A 3 8.68 -2.73 11.29
CA PRO A 3 7.72 -2.37 10.24
C PRO A 3 6.47 -3.25 10.30
N GLU A 4 5.32 -2.66 10.03
CA GLU A 4 4.08 -3.39 9.93
C GLU A 4 3.89 -3.96 8.52
N LEU A 5 3.31 -5.16 8.42
CA LEU A 5 2.98 -5.79 7.16
C LEU A 5 1.53 -5.44 6.78
N ILE A 6 1.35 -4.84 5.60
CA ILE A 6 0.05 -4.64 4.96
C ILE A 6 -0.15 -5.78 3.96
N ILE A 7 -1.10 -6.66 4.26
CA ILE A 7 -1.46 -7.79 3.39
C ILE A 7 -2.33 -7.26 2.26
N MET A 8 -1.88 -7.43 1.02
CA MET A 8 -2.65 -7.04 -0.16
C MET A 8 -3.30 -8.25 -0.82
N LEU A 9 -4.62 -8.27 -0.91
CA LEU A 9 -5.37 -9.32 -1.64
C LEU A 9 -5.30 -9.11 -3.16
N THR A 10 -4.08 -8.87 -3.62
CA THR A 10 -3.75 -8.46 -4.99
C THR A 10 -2.69 -9.36 -5.57
N ASN A 11 -2.94 -9.90 -6.74
CA ASN A 11 -1.96 -10.64 -7.53
C ASN A 11 -1.86 -10.02 -8.93
N ASN A 12 -0.63 -9.84 -9.44
CA ASN A 12 -0.37 -9.18 -10.72
C ASN A 12 -1.10 -7.82 -10.86
N ASP A 13 -1.03 -7.00 -9.83
CA ASP A 13 -1.63 -5.65 -9.74
C ASP A 13 -3.17 -5.60 -9.83
N ILE A 14 -3.87 -6.72 -9.67
CA ILE A 14 -5.33 -6.82 -9.68
C ILE A 14 -5.79 -7.54 -8.40
N THR A 15 -6.84 -7.06 -7.76
CA THR A 15 -7.48 -7.75 -6.63
C THR A 15 -8.05 -9.08 -7.13
N VAL A 16 -7.73 -10.16 -6.42
CA VAL A 16 -8.16 -11.51 -6.84
C VAL A 16 -9.68 -11.67 -6.69
N SER A 17 -10.33 -12.35 -7.61
CA SER A 17 -11.78 -12.53 -7.59
C SER A 17 -12.30 -13.32 -6.39
N ASN A 18 -11.46 -14.16 -5.78
CA ASN A 18 -11.77 -14.91 -4.56
C ASN A 18 -11.22 -14.24 -3.28
N ALA A 19 -11.03 -12.92 -3.29
CA ALA A 19 -10.43 -12.16 -2.18
C ALA A 19 -11.16 -12.39 -0.84
N MET A 20 -12.49 -12.51 -0.86
CA MET A 20 -13.28 -12.81 0.33
C MET A 20 -12.91 -14.18 0.92
N GLU A 21 -12.83 -15.23 0.10
CA GLU A 21 -12.46 -16.58 0.54
C GLU A 21 -11.04 -16.62 1.12
N VAL A 22 -10.09 -15.93 0.47
CA VAL A 22 -8.71 -15.81 0.94
C VAL A 22 -8.67 -15.10 2.29
N PHE A 23 -9.36 -13.97 2.45
CA PHE A 23 -9.43 -13.26 3.71
C PHE A 23 -10.05 -14.12 4.81
N GLU A 24 -11.21 -14.74 4.56
CA GLU A 24 -11.90 -15.61 5.52
C GLU A 24 -11.01 -16.76 6.00
N SER A 25 -10.18 -17.32 5.11
CA SER A 25 -9.25 -18.39 5.46
C SER A 25 -8.07 -17.94 6.34
N CYS A 26 -7.83 -16.62 6.46
CA CYS A 26 -6.67 -16.05 7.14
C CYS A 26 -7.00 -15.04 8.25
N LYS A 27 -8.27 -14.67 8.43
CA LYS A 27 -8.67 -13.59 9.36
C LYS A 27 -8.30 -13.82 10.82
N ASP A 28 -8.11 -15.09 11.22
CA ASP A 28 -7.68 -15.52 12.55
C ASP A 28 -6.18 -15.31 12.80
N LEU A 29 -5.39 -15.11 11.76
CA LEU A 29 -3.96 -14.86 11.88
C LEU A 29 -3.66 -13.46 12.48
N PRO A 30 -2.50 -13.29 13.15
CA PRO A 30 -2.17 -12.03 13.84
C PRO A 30 -1.78 -10.87 12.88
N ALA A 31 -2.22 -10.93 11.63
CA ALA A 31 -2.09 -9.85 10.66
C ALA A 31 -3.17 -8.80 10.89
N GLN A 32 -2.78 -7.55 11.19
CA GLN A 32 -3.72 -6.49 11.55
C GLN A 32 -4.09 -5.58 10.39
N ARG A 33 -3.24 -5.47 9.34
CA ARG A 33 -3.40 -4.53 8.23
C ARG A 33 -3.68 -5.27 6.93
N TRP A 34 -4.81 -4.97 6.32
CA TRP A 34 -5.28 -5.64 5.11
C TRP A 34 -5.73 -4.62 4.07
N GLY A 35 -5.46 -4.90 2.82
CA GLY A 35 -5.86 -4.03 1.73
C GLY A 35 -6.03 -4.77 0.41
N PHE A 36 -6.49 -4.04 -0.56
CA PHE A 36 -6.60 -4.47 -1.95
C PHE A 36 -6.64 -3.26 -2.89
N LYS A 37 -6.63 -3.51 -4.20
CA LYS A 37 -6.74 -2.45 -5.21
C LYS A 37 -8.19 -2.23 -5.64
N ASP A 38 -8.47 -1.04 -6.16
CA ASP A 38 -9.76 -0.62 -6.70
C ASP A 38 -10.16 -1.35 -8.01
N VAL A 39 -9.32 -2.26 -8.49
CA VAL A 39 -9.53 -3.06 -9.69
C VAL A 39 -9.66 -4.55 -9.37
N GLY A 40 -10.51 -5.27 -10.08
CA GLY A 40 -10.73 -6.72 -9.94
C GLY A 40 -12.01 -7.10 -9.21
N LEU A 41 -12.62 -6.19 -8.45
CA LEU A 41 -13.90 -6.38 -7.77
C LEU A 41 -14.89 -5.26 -8.15
N SER A 42 -16.18 -5.54 -8.08
CA SER A 42 -17.22 -4.51 -8.11
C SER A 42 -17.22 -3.70 -6.80
N LYS A 43 -17.82 -2.53 -6.83
CA LYS A 43 -17.96 -1.70 -5.62
C LYS A 43 -18.71 -2.42 -4.50
N GLU A 44 -19.74 -3.18 -4.84
CA GLU A 44 -20.53 -3.98 -3.90
C GLU A 44 -19.67 -5.06 -3.22
N GLU A 45 -18.81 -5.74 -3.99
CA GLU A 45 -17.87 -6.73 -3.44
C GLU A 45 -16.80 -6.07 -2.56
N MET A 46 -16.29 -4.90 -2.95
CA MET A 46 -15.35 -4.13 -2.12
C MET A 46 -15.97 -3.74 -0.77
N ILE A 47 -17.23 -3.27 -0.77
CA ILE A 47 -17.96 -2.92 0.47
C ILE A 47 -18.10 -4.16 1.37
N GLN A 48 -18.49 -5.31 0.81
CA GLN A 48 -18.67 -6.55 1.57
C GLN A 48 -17.34 -7.03 2.16
N LEU A 49 -16.28 -7.05 1.36
CA LEU A 49 -14.96 -7.48 1.79
C LEU A 49 -14.39 -6.55 2.88
N ASN A 50 -14.47 -5.23 2.65
CA ASN A 50 -14.01 -4.26 3.65
C ASN A 50 -14.79 -4.38 4.96
N LYS A 51 -16.10 -4.58 4.89
CA LYS A 51 -16.95 -4.82 6.07
C LYS A 51 -16.50 -6.05 6.84
N ALA A 52 -16.27 -7.18 6.16
CA ALA A 52 -15.78 -8.41 6.79
C ALA A 52 -14.41 -8.20 7.48
N MET A 53 -13.49 -7.47 6.84
CA MET A 53 -12.20 -7.09 7.43
C MET A 53 -12.39 -6.26 8.70
N LYS A 54 -13.24 -5.25 8.68
CA LYS A 54 -13.50 -4.37 9.84
C LYS A 54 -14.20 -5.11 10.98
N GLU A 55 -15.14 -6.00 10.69
CA GLU A 55 -15.79 -6.89 11.67
C GLU A 55 -14.79 -7.83 12.34
N ALA A 56 -13.74 -8.24 11.62
CA ALA A 56 -12.61 -9.00 12.17
C ALA A 56 -11.55 -8.12 12.90
N GLY A 57 -11.83 -6.82 13.10
CA GLY A 57 -10.96 -5.88 13.81
C GLY A 57 -9.71 -5.46 13.03
N LYS A 58 -9.73 -5.58 11.70
CA LYS A 58 -8.58 -5.21 10.86
C LYS A 58 -8.60 -3.72 10.50
N THR A 59 -7.42 -3.15 10.31
CA THR A 59 -7.22 -1.84 9.68
C THR A 59 -7.16 -2.03 8.17
N THR A 60 -7.88 -1.21 7.41
CA THR A 60 -8.14 -1.46 5.99
C THR A 60 -7.59 -0.40 5.06
N TYR A 61 -7.06 -0.83 3.92
CA TYR A 61 -6.37 -0.01 2.92
C TYR A 61 -6.98 -0.24 1.53
N LEU A 62 -7.30 0.86 0.83
CA LEU A 62 -7.57 0.80 -0.61
C LEU A 62 -6.40 1.45 -1.34
N GLU A 63 -5.72 0.68 -2.20
CA GLU A 63 -4.72 1.21 -3.12
C GLU A 63 -5.39 1.56 -4.44
N VAL A 64 -5.31 2.84 -4.83
CA VAL A 64 -5.84 3.35 -6.10
C VAL A 64 -4.69 3.85 -6.96
N VAL A 65 -4.50 3.23 -8.12
CA VAL A 65 -3.42 3.58 -9.04
C VAL A 65 -3.96 4.39 -10.21
N THR A 66 -3.94 5.70 -10.05
CA THR A 66 -4.33 6.67 -11.08
C THR A 66 -3.48 7.92 -10.99
N TYR A 67 -3.33 8.63 -12.12
CA TYR A 67 -2.41 9.76 -12.25
C TYR A 67 -3.12 11.06 -12.64
N THR A 68 -4.43 11.03 -12.89
CA THR A 68 -5.22 12.22 -13.23
C THR A 68 -5.95 12.75 -12.00
N GLU A 69 -6.17 14.06 -11.94
CA GLU A 69 -6.91 14.69 -10.84
C GLU A 69 -8.30 14.09 -10.65
N GLU A 70 -9.05 13.94 -11.74
CA GLU A 70 -10.39 13.32 -11.72
C GLU A 70 -10.33 11.91 -11.13
N GLY A 71 -9.43 11.05 -11.64
CA GLY A 71 -9.28 9.69 -11.15
C GLY A 71 -8.87 9.62 -9.67
N CYS A 72 -7.97 10.50 -9.22
CA CYS A 72 -7.55 10.55 -7.81
C CYS A 72 -8.71 10.95 -6.88
N VAL A 73 -9.54 11.92 -7.29
CA VAL A 73 -10.73 12.33 -6.53
C VAL A 73 -11.78 11.23 -6.51
N GLU A 74 -12.05 10.58 -7.65
CA GLU A 74 -12.99 9.45 -7.71
C GLU A 74 -12.52 8.25 -6.88
N GLY A 75 -11.22 7.93 -6.92
CA GLY A 75 -10.63 6.90 -6.08
C GLY A 75 -10.76 7.19 -4.58
N ALA A 76 -10.59 8.46 -4.18
CA ALA A 76 -10.79 8.86 -2.80
C ALA A 76 -12.27 8.75 -2.37
N LYS A 77 -13.22 9.12 -3.25
CA LYS A 77 -14.65 8.91 -3.00
C LYS A 77 -14.98 7.43 -2.86
N LEU A 78 -14.45 6.59 -3.76
CA LEU A 78 -14.64 5.14 -3.69
C LEU A 78 -14.15 4.58 -2.35
N ALA A 79 -12.94 4.95 -1.93
CA ALA A 79 -12.39 4.53 -0.63
C ALA A 79 -13.30 4.93 0.54
N GLY A 80 -13.78 6.17 0.53
CA GLY A 80 -14.67 6.70 1.56
C GLY A 80 -16.04 6.01 1.58
N GLU A 81 -16.66 5.84 0.42
CA GLU A 81 -17.97 5.18 0.27
C GLU A 81 -17.93 3.70 0.63
N CYS A 82 -16.81 3.03 0.37
CA CYS A 82 -16.58 1.66 0.80
C CYS A 82 -16.17 1.54 2.27
N GLY A 83 -15.87 2.64 2.97
CA GLY A 83 -15.58 2.67 4.41
C GLY A 83 -14.17 2.23 4.81
N PHE A 84 -13.17 2.43 3.93
CA PHE A 84 -11.76 2.16 4.26
C PHE A 84 -11.21 3.13 5.31
N ASP A 85 -10.15 2.72 6.00
CA ASP A 85 -9.42 3.56 6.93
C ASP A 85 -8.34 4.39 6.21
N PHE A 86 -7.72 3.81 5.19
CA PHE A 86 -6.62 4.40 4.44
C PHE A 86 -6.88 4.39 2.93
N LEU A 87 -6.55 5.51 2.28
CA LEU A 87 -6.32 5.60 0.85
C LEU A 87 -4.81 5.63 0.61
N THR A 88 -4.29 4.71 -0.20
CA THR A 88 -2.90 4.68 -0.63
C THR A 88 -2.79 4.76 -2.15
N GLY A 89 -1.60 5.07 -2.64
CA GLY A 89 -1.43 5.33 -4.06
C GLY A 89 -1.95 6.71 -4.45
N THR A 90 -2.24 6.90 -5.72
CA THR A 90 -2.64 8.16 -6.35
C THR A 90 -1.53 9.22 -6.38
N VAL A 91 -1.70 10.23 -7.24
CA VAL A 91 -0.93 11.48 -7.23
C VAL A 91 -1.75 12.53 -6.46
N TYR A 92 -1.06 13.34 -5.66
CA TYR A 92 -1.72 14.37 -4.87
C TYR A 92 -2.22 15.54 -5.73
N TYR A 93 -3.49 15.87 -5.53
CA TYR A 93 -4.11 17.10 -6.01
C TYR A 93 -4.86 17.78 -4.85
N PRO A 94 -4.82 19.13 -4.72
CA PRO A 94 -5.50 19.82 -3.62
C PRO A 94 -7.00 19.53 -3.50
N SER A 95 -7.67 19.22 -4.61
CA SER A 95 -9.09 18.84 -4.68
C SER A 95 -9.43 17.57 -3.88
N ILE A 96 -8.46 16.70 -3.63
CA ILE A 96 -8.67 15.46 -2.86
C ILE A 96 -8.95 15.73 -1.38
N ASN A 97 -8.41 16.84 -0.83
CA ASN A 97 -8.49 17.15 0.60
C ASN A 97 -9.91 17.24 1.14
N ALA A 98 -10.85 17.76 0.34
CA ALA A 98 -12.26 17.85 0.73
C ALA A 98 -12.87 16.46 0.92
N VAL A 99 -12.54 15.52 0.05
CA VAL A 99 -13.02 14.13 0.12
C VAL A 99 -12.40 13.40 1.30
N LEU A 100 -11.06 13.52 1.48
CA LEU A 100 -10.37 12.92 2.63
C LEU A 100 -10.99 13.36 3.96
N LYS A 101 -11.26 14.66 4.09
CA LYS A 101 -11.90 15.23 5.29
C LYS A 101 -13.34 14.75 5.48
N GLN A 102 -14.11 14.66 4.38
CA GLN A 102 -15.51 14.23 4.44
C GLN A 102 -15.64 12.81 5.00
N TYR A 103 -14.74 11.90 4.62
CA TYR A 103 -14.78 10.49 5.02
C TYR A 103 -13.83 10.15 6.18
N GLY A 104 -12.97 11.07 6.60
CA GLY A 104 -11.99 10.82 7.65
C GLY A 104 -10.89 9.84 7.22
N LEU A 105 -10.59 9.79 5.91
CA LEU A 105 -9.57 8.91 5.35
C LEU A 105 -8.17 9.39 5.72
N LYS A 106 -7.30 8.47 6.12
CA LYS A 106 -5.85 8.69 6.15
C LYS A 106 -5.29 8.49 4.75
N TYR A 107 -4.32 9.34 4.37
CA TYR A 107 -3.85 9.41 3.00
C TYR A 107 -2.35 9.28 2.87
N PHE A 108 -1.94 8.33 2.03
CA PHE A 108 -0.55 8.01 1.71
C PHE A 108 -0.36 8.03 0.17
N PRO A 109 -0.16 9.21 -0.45
CA PRO A 109 0.08 9.32 -1.88
C PRO A 109 1.47 8.83 -2.29
N PHE A 110 1.66 8.57 -3.59
CA PHE A 110 2.97 8.35 -4.19
C PHE A 110 3.78 9.65 -4.22
N PRO A 111 5.01 9.68 -3.69
CA PRO A 111 5.93 10.78 -3.92
C PRO A 111 6.68 10.61 -5.24
N GLY A 112 7.09 11.72 -5.84
CA GLY A 112 7.90 11.77 -7.06
C GLY A 112 7.10 11.56 -8.34
N LYS A 113 7.81 11.28 -9.42
CA LYS A 113 7.21 11.07 -10.74
C LYS A 113 6.90 9.59 -10.94
N VAL A 114 5.64 9.25 -10.77
CA VAL A 114 5.13 7.89 -10.97
C VAL A 114 4.36 7.76 -12.28
N GLY A 115 4.37 6.55 -12.86
CA GLY A 115 3.62 6.25 -14.07
C GLY A 115 3.71 4.78 -14.45
N GLY A 116 2.92 4.38 -15.45
CA GLY A 116 2.91 3.01 -15.98
C GLY A 116 2.06 2.01 -15.17
N SER A 117 2.01 0.79 -15.69
CA SER A 117 1.39 -0.37 -15.02
C SER A 117 2.23 -1.61 -15.36
N PRO A 118 2.93 -2.16 -14.40
CA PRO A 118 3.04 -1.75 -12.99
C PRO A 118 3.66 -0.35 -12.81
N VAL A 119 3.35 0.28 -11.67
CA VAL A 119 3.87 1.63 -11.35
C VAL A 119 5.40 1.63 -11.37
N ALA A 120 6.00 2.58 -12.09
CA ALA A 120 7.43 2.90 -12.04
C ALA A 120 7.62 4.28 -11.41
N LEU A 121 8.72 4.46 -10.68
CA LEU A 121 9.13 5.71 -10.07
C LEU A 121 10.42 6.21 -10.73
N THR A 122 10.44 7.49 -11.12
CA THR A 122 11.55 8.15 -11.81
C THR A 122 11.90 9.50 -11.18
N GLY A 123 13.09 10.01 -11.47
CA GLY A 123 13.61 11.30 -10.98
C GLY A 123 14.81 11.12 -10.06
N THR A 124 15.43 12.21 -9.64
CA THR A 124 16.54 12.15 -8.67
C THR A 124 16.02 11.92 -7.25
N ILE A 125 16.88 11.41 -6.38
CA ILE A 125 16.52 11.22 -4.95
C ILE A 125 16.10 12.55 -4.33
N GLU A 126 16.81 13.65 -4.65
CA GLU A 126 16.51 15.00 -4.14
C GLU A 126 15.11 15.48 -4.58
N GLU A 127 14.73 15.24 -5.85
CA GLU A 127 13.39 15.59 -6.36
C GLU A 127 12.29 14.81 -5.62
N ILE A 128 12.50 13.51 -5.41
CA ILE A 128 11.52 12.64 -4.74
C ILE A 128 11.40 12.98 -3.26
N VAL A 129 12.52 13.28 -2.58
CA VAL A 129 12.54 13.72 -1.18
C VAL A 129 11.82 15.05 -1.01
N ALA A 130 12.08 16.02 -1.89
CA ALA A 130 11.41 17.33 -1.86
C ALA A 130 9.90 17.19 -2.11
N ASP A 131 9.48 16.30 -3.00
CA ASP A 131 8.07 16.03 -3.24
C ASP A 131 7.42 15.34 -2.04
N ALA A 132 8.08 14.36 -1.42
CA ALA A 132 7.59 13.72 -0.20
C ALA A 132 7.35 14.72 0.94
N GLU A 133 8.29 15.67 1.16
CA GLU A 133 8.13 16.75 2.13
C GLU A 133 6.91 17.61 1.79
N ARG A 134 6.77 18.05 0.53
CA ARG A 134 5.63 18.83 0.04
C ARG A 134 4.30 18.11 0.29
N LEU A 135 4.23 16.79 0.12
CA LEU A 135 3.03 16.00 0.37
C LEU A 135 2.62 16.02 1.84
N ILE A 136 3.58 15.89 2.75
CA ILE A 136 3.33 15.98 4.20
C ILE A 136 2.86 17.39 4.58
N GLU A 137 3.49 18.43 4.04
CA GLU A 137 3.09 19.84 4.26
C GLU A 137 1.69 20.13 3.72
N ALA A 138 1.28 19.44 2.64
CA ALA A 138 -0.03 19.54 2.04
C ALA A 138 -1.12 18.76 2.81
N GLY A 139 -0.75 18.04 3.87
CA GLY A 139 -1.68 17.36 4.77
C GLY A 139 -1.79 15.84 4.58
N ALA A 140 -0.92 15.21 3.79
CA ALA A 140 -0.84 13.75 3.76
C ALA A 140 -0.35 13.19 5.10
N ASP A 141 -0.91 12.05 5.52
CA ASP A 141 -0.54 11.37 6.78
C ASP A 141 0.81 10.65 6.65
N GLY A 142 1.22 10.31 5.42
CA GLY A 142 2.49 9.69 5.09
C GLY A 142 2.67 9.58 3.58
N VAL A 143 3.61 8.78 3.13
CA VAL A 143 3.90 8.53 1.71
C VAL A 143 3.96 7.03 1.41
N ASP A 144 3.48 6.65 0.23
CA ASP A 144 3.47 5.30 -0.30
C ASP A 144 4.57 5.16 -1.37
N LEU A 145 5.79 4.84 -0.91
CA LEU A 145 6.99 4.87 -1.76
C LEU A 145 7.19 3.54 -2.50
N THR A 146 7.14 3.57 -3.82
CA THR A 146 7.44 2.41 -4.68
C THR A 146 8.95 2.20 -4.88
N ALA A 147 9.70 2.12 -3.76
CA ALA A 147 11.16 2.12 -3.76
C ALA A 147 11.79 1.06 -4.68
N TYR A 148 11.28 -0.19 -4.64
CA TYR A 148 11.81 -1.27 -5.49
C TYR A 148 11.36 -1.19 -6.96
N ARG A 149 10.60 -0.17 -7.32
CA ARG A 149 10.22 0.16 -8.70
C ARG A 149 10.87 1.48 -9.17
N TYR A 150 11.81 2.00 -8.36
CA TYR A 150 12.64 3.15 -8.72
C TYR A 150 13.67 2.75 -9.77
N THR A 151 13.76 3.53 -10.87
CA THR A 151 14.56 3.18 -12.05
C THR A 151 15.87 3.94 -12.15
N ASP A 152 16.03 5.04 -11.41
CA ASP A 152 17.11 5.99 -11.61
C ASP A 152 18.20 5.93 -10.51
N GLY A 153 18.12 4.91 -9.61
CA GLY A 153 19.11 4.75 -8.55
C GLY A 153 18.85 3.59 -7.61
N ASP A 154 19.51 3.62 -6.44
CA ASP A 154 19.37 2.57 -5.42
C ASP A 154 18.09 2.73 -4.61
N PRO A 155 17.24 1.68 -4.50
CA PRO A 155 15.97 1.75 -3.80
C PRO A 155 16.08 1.98 -2.29
N LEU A 156 17.15 1.48 -1.66
CA LEU A 156 17.34 1.63 -0.21
C LEU A 156 17.94 2.98 0.15
N GLU A 157 18.78 3.54 -0.71
CA GLU A 157 19.27 4.91 -0.58
C GLU A 157 18.10 5.89 -0.66
N LEU A 158 17.24 5.73 -1.68
CA LEU A 158 16.01 6.52 -1.81
C LEU A 158 15.12 6.39 -0.58
N ALA A 159 14.82 5.16 -0.14
CA ALA A 159 13.92 4.93 1.00
C ALA A 159 14.46 5.54 2.29
N ARG A 160 15.79 5.50 2.54
CA ARG A 160 16.40 6.15 3.69
C ARG A 160 16.27 7.67 3.59
N ALA A 161 16.62 8.26 2.44
CA ALA A 161 16.56 9.70 2.25
C ALA A 161 15.13 10.25 2.44
N VAL A 162 14.12 9.58 1.89
CA VAL A 162 12.71 9.95 2.10
C VAL A 162 12.32 9.80 3.56
N GLY A 163 12.61 8.66 4.20
CA GLY A 163 12.24 8.41 5.58
C GLY A 163 12.95 9.33 6.59
N GLU A 164 14.22 9.70 6.35
CA GLU A 164 14.95 10.70 7.16
C GLU A 164 14.30 12.08 7.05
N LYS A 165 13.74 12.41 5.89
CA LYS A 165 13.11 13.71 5.65
C LYS A 165 11.70 13.83 6.24
N VAL A 166 10.85 12.84 5.99
CA VAL A 166 9.42 12.91 6.38
C VAL A 166 9.11 12.23 7.72
N GLY A 167 10.02 11.41 8.23
CA GLY A 167 9.84 10.52 9.37
C GLY A 167 9.61 9.07 8.93
N MET A 168 10.35 8.13 9.52
CA MET A 168 10.21 6.69 9.23
C MET A 168 8.81 6.16 9.58
N ASP A 169 8.14 6.76 10.54
CA ASP A 169 6.76 6.46 10.95
C ASP A 169 5.70 6.88 9.92
N LYS A 170 6.09 7.67 8.92
CA LYS A 170 5.25 8.12 7.80
C LYS A 170 5.61 7.46 6.46
N LEU A 171 6.58 6.55 6.46
CA LEU A 171 7.05 5.87 5.24
C LEU A 171 6.46 4.48 5.11
N THR A 172 5.63 4.27 4.10
CA THR A 172 5.22 2.93 3.63
C THR A 172 6.01 2.58 2.38
N ILE A 173 6.54 1.34 2.30
CA ILE A 173 7.19 0.82 1.11
C ILE A 173 6.20 -0.06 0.34
N ALA A 174 5.81 0.40 -0.85
CA ALA A 174 4.84 -0.26 -1.70
C ALA A 174 5.50 -1.13 -2.79
N GLY A 175 4.96 -2.32 -2.90
CA GLY A 175 5.29 -3.22 -3.99
C GLY A 175 6.67 -3.89 -3.90
N SER A 176 6.74 -5.07 -4.52
CA SER A 176 7.97 -5.83 -4.74
C SER A 176 8.74 -6.31 -3.50
N VAL A 177 8.20 -6.19 -2.28
CA VAL A 177 8.74 -6.87 -1.09
C VAL A 177 8.23 -8.31 -1.10
N GLY A 178 9.00 -9.23 -1.69
CA GLY A 178 8.51 -10.58 -1.96
C GLY A 178 9.52 -11.69 -1.70
N ASN A 179 10.52 -11.45 -0.86
CA ASN A 179 11.49 -12.44 -0.40
C ASN A 179 12.08 -12.04 0.97
N GLU A 180 12.76 -12.97 1.62
CA GLU A 180 13.35 -12.77 2.96
C GLU A 180 14.37 -11.62 2.98
N ALA A 181 15.21 -11.49 1.96
CA ALA A 181 16.22 -10.44 1.88
C ALA A 181 15.57 -9.05 1.94
N ARG A 182 14.50 -8.82 1.15
CA ARG A 182 13.77 -7.55 1.18
C ARG A 182 12.98 -7.34 2.47
N MET A 183 12.46 -8.39 3.09
CA MET A 183 11.84 -8.29 4.43
C MET A 183 12.86 -7.85 5.48
N ASP A 184 14.09 -8.38 5.42
CA ASP A 184 15.16 -7.98 6.33
C ASP A 184 15.65 -6.56 6.06
N GLU A 185 15.66 -6.11 4.79
CA GLU A 185 15.88 -4.71 4.43
C GLU A 185 14.84 -3.79 5.07
N MET A 186 13.54 -4.17 5.03
CA MET A 186 12.47 -3.40 5.70
C MET A 186 12.68 -3.33 7.22
N LYS A 187 13.03 -4.44 7.86
CA LYS A 187 13.35 -4.46 9.30
C LYS A 187 14.52 -3.52 9.64
N LYS A 188 15.57 -3.51 8.82
CA LYS A 188 16.75 -2.64 8.98
C LYS A 188 16.43 -1.17 8.71
N LEU A 189 15.59 -0.91 7.71
CA LEU A 189 15.13 0.44 7.38
C LEU A 189 14.30 1.05 8.51
N GLY A 190 13.45 0.25 9.16
CA GLY A 190 12.59 0.69 10.26
C GLY A 190 11.44 1.61 9.81
N CYS A 191 10.97 1.47 8.58
CA CYS A 191 9.81 2.19 8.04
C CYS A 191 8.53 1.88 8.80
N HIS A 192 7.47 2.68 8.58
CA HIS A 192 6.15 2.44 9.17
C HIS A 192 5.58 1.08 8.77
N ALA A 193 5.50 0.83 7.46
CA ALA A 193 4.90 -0.38 6.93
C ALA A 193 5.48 -0.74 5.55
N TYR A 194 5.18 -1.96 5.10
CA TYR A 194 5.41 -2.37 3.72
C TYR A 194 4.27 -3.27 3.23
N THR A 195 3.99 -3.24 1.92
CA THR A 195 2.94 -4.04 1.30
C THR A 195 3.45 -5.36 0.76
N MET A 196 2.63 -6.42 0.86
CA MET A 196 2.90 -7.72 0.24
C MET A 196 1.60 -8.34 -0.28
N GLY A 197 1.58 -8.70 -1.55
CA GLY A 197 0.45 -9.36 -2.21
C GLY A 197 0.91 -10.55 -3.04
N SER A 198 1.33 -10.34 -4.29
CA SER A 198 1.67 -11.41 -5.25
C SER A 198 2.64 -12.45 -4.70
N ALA A 199 3.57 -12.08 -3.82
CA ALA A 199 4.52 -13.02 -3.23
C ALA A 199 3.85 -14.11 -2.38
N LEU A 200 2.73 -13.78 -1.71
CA LEU A 200 1.94 -14.73 -0.93
C LEU A 200 1.14 -15.68 -1.84
N PHE A 201 0.60 -15.15 -2.96
CA PHE A 201 -0.13 -15.95 -3.95
C PHE A 201 0.79 -16.87 -4.77
N ASN A 202 2.03 -16.43 -5.02
CA ASN A 202 2.98 -17.12 -5.87
C ASN A 202 3.89 -18.10 -5.11
N SER A 203 3.56 -18.42 -3.86
CA SER A 203 4.28 -19.40 -3.02
C SER A 203 5.79 -19.06 -2.88
N ASN A 204 6.11 -17.77 -2.73
CA ASN A 204 7.51 -17.32 -2.70
C ASN A 204 8.25 -17.74 -1.41
N PHE A 205 7.52 -18.07 -0.35
CA PHE A 205 8.09 -18.40 0.97
C PHE A 205 7.95 -19.90 1.31
N VAL A 206 6.81 -20.49 0.96
CA VAL A 206 6.55 -21.93 1.14
C VAL A 206 6.31 -22.54 -0.23
N LYS A 207 7.24 -23.40 -0.67
CA LYS A 207 7.14 -24.05 -1.99
C LYS A 207 5.82 -24.80 -2.11
N ASP A 208 5.07 -24.54 -3.18
CA ASP A 208 3.77 -25.12 -3.48
C ASP A 208 2.71 -24.87 -2.36
N GLY A 209 3.00 -23.93 -1.46
CA GLY A 209 2.13 -23.58 -0.34
C GLY A 209 0.96 -22.68 -0.75
N THR A 210 -0.11 -22.75 0.02
CA THR A 210 -1.27 -21.88 -0.08
C THR A 210 -0.92 -20.44 0.33
N PHE A 211 -1.82 -19.49 0.05
CA PHE A 211 -1.70 -18.10 0.53
C PHE A 211 -1.56 -18.07 2.07
N ARG A 212 -2.39 -18.87 2.78
CA ARG A 212 -2.34 -18.95 4.24
C ARG A 212 -0.98 -19.43 4.75
N GLU A 213 -0.44 -20.53 4.20
CA GLU A 213 0.86 -21.07 4.62
C GLU A 213 2.00 -20.07 4.38
N ASN A 214 1.97 -19.36 3.23
CA ASN A 214 2.93 -18.30 2.95
C ASN A 214 2.79 -17.12 3.93
N LEU A 215 1.55 -16.74 4.29
CA LEU A 215 1.30 -15.69 5.26
C LEU A 215 1.74 -16.10 6.67
N GLU A 216 1.45 -17.32 7.12
CA GLU A 216 1.92 -17.85 8.41
C GLU A 216 3.45 -17.82 8.50
N TYR A 217 4.15 -18.19 7.41
CA TYR A 217 5.60 -18.12 7.34
C TYR A 217 6.13 -16.68 7.54
N VAL A 218 5.54 -15.71 6.86
CA VAL A 218 5.97 -14.30 6.91
C VAL A 218 5.69 -13.65 8.26
N LEU A 219 4.67 -14.12 8.98
CA LEU A 219 4.28 -13.57 10.29
C LEU A 219 5.14 -14.10 11.45
N ASN A 220 5.82 -15.23 11.29
CA ASN A 220 6.72 -15.84 12.27
C ASN A 220 8.13 -15.21 12.21
#